data_fe5ac630fdb1cc0acd8fe1330be2609d
#
_entry.id   fe5ac630fdb1cc0acd8fe1330be2609d
#
_cell.length_a   1.000
_cell.length_b   1.000
_cell.length_c   1.000
_cell.angle_alpha   90.00
_cell.angle_beta   90.00
_cell.angle_gamma   90.00
#
_symmetry.space_group_name_H-M   'P 1'
#
loop_
_entity.id
_entity.type
_entity.pdbx_description
1 polymer ?
#
loop_
_entity_poly.entity_id
_entity_poly.type
_entity_poly.pdbx_seq_one_letter_code
_entity_poly.pdbx_strand_id
1 'polypeptide(L)'
;KKNISIIGGAGHVGFPLGLAFADKKFKVDLVDIDLKNVKKINSGTPPFMEIGAEKLLKKHLKSKKISTKLTLKELIYSKYIVICIGTPIGRNLKPKLKDFINFFKNLKKHLDKNHIIVVRSSIYPGTINKIEKILKSKNVIYCPERIVQGKALQELKKLPQIIASNNKKNLIHGKYLFSKIASKIIETSVIEAELIKLFSNANRYINFSIANQFYLMCENKGLNFSRIRNIMQDGYERNLN
;
A
#
# COMPACT_ATOMS: atom_id res chain seq x y z
N LYS A 1 18.00 14.01 8.78
CA LYS A 1 16.99 13.23 9.52
C LYS A 1 16.22 12.37 8.50
N LYS A 2 16.05 11.05 8.77
CA LYS A 2 15.37 10.13 7.85
C LYS A 2 13.87 10.10 8.20
N ASN A 3 13.16 11.18 7.84
CA ASN A 3 11.72 11.29 8.07
C ASN A 3 10.97 10.74 6.85
N ILE A 4 9.81 10.14 7.12
CA ILE A 4 8.89 9.59 6.12
C ILE A 4 7.55 10.33 6.26
N SER A 5 7.03 10.88 5.18
CA SER A 5 5.63 11.31 5.11
C SER A 5 4.83 10.30 4.29
N ILE A 6 3.69 9.86 4.81
CA ILE A 6 2.79 8.92 4.13
C ILE A 6 1.50 9.66 3.78
N ILE A 7 1.27 9.92 2.51
CA ILE A 7 0.04 10.53 1.99
C ILE A 7 -1.00 9.42 1.77
N GLY A 8 -2.21 9.62 2.28
CA GLY A 8 -3.18 8.56 2.54
C GLY A 8 -2.85 7.80 3.82
N GLY A 9 -2.22 8.51 4.79
CA GLY A 9 -1.66 7.95 6.01
C GLY A 9 -2.69 7.47 7.02
N ALA A 10 -3.95 7.88 6.92
CA ALA A 10 -5.04 7.40 7.75
C ALA A 10 -5.85 6.27 7.10
N GLY A 11 -5.48 5.84 5.88
CA GLY A 11 -6.10 4.75 5.14
C GLY A 11 -5.54 3.36 5.48
N HIS A 12 -6.21 2.32 4.94
CA HIS A 12 -5.92 0.90 5.23
C HIS A 12 -4.51 0.44 4.84
N VAL A 13 -3.83 1.14 3.94
CA VAL A 13 -2.44 0.86 3.55
C VAL A 13 -1.46 1.75 4.32
N GLY A 14 -1.75 3.06 4.35
CA GLY A 14 -0.83 4.05 4.89
C GLY A 14 -0.65 3.96 6.40
N PHE A 15 -1.74 3.75 7.15
CA PHE A 15 -1.72 3.69 8.60
C PHE A 15 -0.87 2.52 9.14
N PRO A 16 -1.12 1.25 8.77
CA PRO A 16 -0.28 0.15 9.25
C PRO A 16 1.17 0.24 8.74
N LEU A 17 1.39 0.75 7.54
CA LEU A 17 2.73 1.01 7.03
C LEU A 17 3.48 2.04 7.90
N GLY A 18 2.80 3.11 8.29
CA GLY A 18 3.35 4.13 9.19
C GLY A 18 3.74 3.55 10.55
N LEU A 19 2.89 2.71 11.14
CA LEU A 19 3.21 2.00 12.39
C LEU A 19 4.43 1.10 12.23
N ALA A 20 4.51 0.34 11.12
CA ALA A 20 5.65 -0.54 10.85
C ALA A 20 6.96 0.22 10.72
N PHE A 21 6.98 1.36 10.03
CA PHE A 21 8.18 2.21 9.95
C PHE A 21 8.53 2.87 11.27
N ALA A 22 7.55 3.35 12.04
CA ALA A 22 7.78 3.94 13.36
C ALA A 22 8.40 2.92 14.33
N ASP A 23 7.97 1.66 14.27
CA ASP A 23 8.54 0.58 15.07
C ASP A 23 10.01 0.26 14.66
N LYS A 24 10.41 0.61 13.46
CA LYS A 24 11.81 0.58 12.97
C LYS A 24 12.55 1.91 13.18
N LYS A 25 12.11 2.73 14.13
CA LYS A 25 12.74 3.97 14.60
C LYS A 25 12.73 5.13 13.59
N PHE A 26 11.92 5.08 12.52
CA PHE A 26 11.68 6.25 11.68
C PHE A 26 10.76 7.24 12.39
N LYS A 27 10.88 8.54 12.05
CA LYS A 27 9.82 9.52 12.30
C LYS A 27 8.87 9.51 11.12
N VAL A 28 7.59 9.38 11.37
CA VAL A 28 6.54 9.22 10.36
C VAL A 28 5.45 10.25 10.54
N ASP A 29 5.20 11.03 9.50
CA ASP A 29 4.06 11.93 9.41
C ASP A 29 2.98 11.26 8.55
N LEU A 30 1.82 10.99 9.15
CA LEU A 30 0.65 10.47 8.47
C LEU A 30 -0.14 11.66 7.92
N VAL A 31 -0.06 11.87 6.60
CA VAL A 31 -0.72 12.99 5.91
C VAL A 31 -2.02 12.47 5.32
N ASP A 32 -3.15 13.02 5.75
CA ASP A 32 -4.46 12.63 5.24
C ASP A 32 -5.46 13.78 5.30
N ILE A 33 -6.45 13.75 4.41
CA ILE A 33 -7.54 14.72 4.35
C ILE A 33 -8.76 14.29 5.20
N ASP A 34 -8.81 13.04 5.62
CA ASP A 34 -9.90 12.50 6.45
C ASP A 34 -9.73 12.92 7.90
N LEU A 35 -10.35 14.04 8.26
CA LEU A 35 -10.33 14.61 9.61
C LEU A 35 -10.83 13.63 10.68
N LYS A 36 -11.82 12.77 10.36
CA LYS A 36 -12.38 11.81 11.32
C LYS A 36 -11.33 10.77 11.70
N ASN A 37 -10.67 10.19 10.72
CA ASN A 37 -9.62 9.19 10.95
C ASN A 37 -8.37 9.81 11.59
N VAL A 38 -7.99 11.01 11.19
CA VAL A 38 -6.88 11.76 11.81
C VAL A 38 -7.16 12.02 13.28
N LYS A 39 -8.38 12.44 13.65
CA LYS A 39 -8.78 12.62 15.08
C LYS A 39 -8.68 11.33 15.87
N LYS A 40 -9.15 10.19 15.33
CA LYS A 40 -9.01 8.87 15.97
C LYS A 40 -7.54 8.51 16.21
N ILE A 41 -6.69 8.69 15.21
CA ILE A 41 -5.25 8.40 15.32
C ILE A 41 -4.64 9.25 16.45
N ASN A 42 -4.94 10.53 16.51
CA ASN A 42 -4.41 11.44 17.54
C ASN A 42 -4.89 11.09 18.96
N SER A 43 -6.09 10.51 19.11
CA SER A 43 -6.59 10.01 20.40
C SER A 43 -6.00 8.63 20.79
N GLY A 44 -5.14 8.05 19.96
CA GLY A 44 -4.56 6.72 20.20
C GLY A 44 -5.47 5.56 19.80
N THR A 45 -6.54 5.84 19.05
CA THR A 45 -7.50 4.84 18.57
C THR A 45 -7.24 4.57 17.07
N PRO A 46 -7.03 3.32 16.63
CA PRO A 46 -6.93 2.98 15.21
C PRO A 46 -8.19 3.40 14.43
N PRO A 47 -8.06 3.92 13.20
CA PRO A 47 -9.21 4.35 12.41
C PRO A 47 -10.13 3.20 11.98
N PHE A 48 -9.59 1.99 11.94
CA PHE A 48 -10.27 0.73 11.60
C PHE A 48 -9.60 -0.45 12.32
N MET A 49 -10.23 -1.63 12.24
CA MET A 49 -9.68 -2.85 12.83
C MET A 49 -8.40 -3.28 12.13
N GLU A 50 -7.30 -3.36 12.89
CA GLU A 50 -6.00 -3.86 12.42
C GLU A 50 -5.29 -4.52 13.61
N ILE A 51 -4.97 -5.81 13.47
CA ILE A 51 -4.43 -6.62 14.56
C ILE A 51 -3.10 -6.06 15.07
N GLY A 52 -3.05 -5.70 16.36
CA GLY A 52 -1.86 -5.17 17.03
C GLY A 52 -1.60 -3.68 16.82
N ALA A 53 -2.44 -2.98 16.04
CA ALA A 53 -2.23 -1.57 15.73
C ALA A 53 -2.38 -0.64 16.93
N GLU A 54 -3.35 -0.87 17.83
CA GLU A 54 -3.62 0.03 18.94
C GLU A 54 -2.41 0.16 19.90
N LYS A 55 -1.81 -0.96 20.26
CA LYS A 55 -0.61 -0.98 21.13
C LYS A 55 0.55 -0.22 20.49
N LEU A 56 0.80 -0.43 19.19
CA LEU A 56 1.86 0.27 18.45
C LEU A 56 1.55 1.76 18.33
N LEU A 57 0.30 2.12 18.03
CA LEU A 57 -0.10 3.52 17.89
C LEU A 57 0.15 4.29 19.20
N LYS A 58 -0.37 3.80 20.32
CA LYS A 58 -0.16 4.42 21.65
C LYS A 58 1.33 4.57 21.99
N LYS A 59 2.13 3.52 21.75
CA LYS A 59 3.59 3.53 21.92
C LYS A 59 4.25 4.64 21.09
N HIS A 60 3.88 4.76 19.80
CA HIS A 60 4.57 5.66 18.87
C HIS A 60 4.06 7.11 18.93
N LEU A 61 2.84 7.36 19.39
CA LEU A 61 2.38 8.69 19.78
C LEU A 61 3.14 9.19 21.01
N LYS A 62 3.24 8.38 22.08
CA LYS A 62 4.00 8.72 23.30
C LYS A 62 5.48 9.03 22.98
N SER A 63 6.11 8.26 22.11
CA SER A 63 7.51 8.45 21.73
C SER A 63 7.72 9.49 20.62
N LYS A 64 6.66 10.20 20.19
CA LYS A 64 6.69 11.21 19.11
C LYS A 64 7.30 10.68 17.80
N LYS A 65 7.16 9.38 17.52
CA LYS A 65 7.58 8.75 16.26
C LYS A 65 6.50 8.84 15.19
N ILE A 66 5.25 8.97 15.58
CA ILE A 66 4.11 9.21 14.69
C ILE A 66 3.51 10.58 15.02
N SER A 67 3.20 11.33 13.98
CA SER A 67 2.35 12.51 14.00
C SER A 67 1.42 12.49 12.80
N THR A 68 0.35 13.29 12.85
CA THR A 68 -0.60 13.44 11.75
C THR A 68 -0.51 14.83 11.16
N LYS A 69 -0.79 14.97 9.86
CA LYS A 69 -0.78 16.22 9.11
C LYS A 69 -1.98 16.28 8.19
N LEU A 70 -2.49 17.48 7.97
CA LEU A 70 -3.66 17.72 7.10
C LEU A 70 -3.28 18.35 5.76
N THR A 71 -2.02 18.78 5.61
CA THR A 71 -1.57 19.52 4.43
C THR A 71 -0.26 18.97 3.87
N LEU A 72 -0.02 19.23 2.59
CA LEU A 72 1.23 18.85 1.92
C LEU A 72 2.39 19.82 2.21
N LYS A 73 2.14 20.97 2.86
CA LYS A 73 3.18 21.98 3.10
C LYS A 73 4.34 21.47 3.94
N GLU A 74 4.07 20.52 4.84
CA GLU A 74 5.07 20.00 5.77
C GLU A 74 5.93 18.87 5.19
N LEU A 75 5.70 18.45 3.94
CA LEU A 75 6.49 17.43 3.26
C LEU A 75 7.98 17.79 3.14
N ILE A 76 8.31 19.09 3.15
CA ILE A 76 9.68 19.61 3.05
C ILE A 76 10.63 19.06 4.12
N TYR A 77 10.10 18.60 5.26
CA TYR A 77 10.89 18.01 6.34
C TYR A 77 11.16 16.51 6.17
N SER A 78 10.59 15.88 5.15
CA SER A 78 10.71 14.43 4.91
C SER A 78 11.61 14.14 3.73
N LYS A 79 12.45 13.10 3.87
CA LYS A 79 13.24 12.60 2.74
C LYS A 79 12.40 11.69 1.84
N TYR A 80 11.52 10.89 2.44
CA TYR A 80 10.72 9.90 1.74
C TYR A 80 9.25 10.29 1.78
N ILE A 81 8.64 10.41 0.61
CA ILE A 81 7.22 10.69 0.44
C ILE A 81 6.55 9.44 -0.10
N VAL A 82 5.79 8.77 0.73
CA VAL A 82 5.09 7.52 0.37
C VAL A 82 3.65 7.85 0.00
N ILE A 83 3.21 7.39 -1.17
CA ILE A 83 1.88 7.66 -1.72
C ILE A 83 1.02 6.41 -1.60
N CYS A 84 0.01 6.46 -0.73
CA CYS A 84 -0.95 5.38 -0.46
C CYS A 84 -2.39 5.81 -0.76
N ILE A 85 -2.60 6.72 -1.70
CA ILE A 85 -3.94 7.19 -2.07
C ILE A 85 -4.67 6.18 -2.94
N GLY A 86 -5.99 6.12 -2.80
CA GLY A 86 -6.83 5.25 -3.62
C GLY A 86 -6.84 5.69 -5.09
N THR A 87 -7.02 4.71 -5.98
CA THR A 87 -7.21 4.92 -7.41
C THR A 87 -8.62 4.42 -7.80
N PRO A 88 -9.68 5.21 -7.53
CA PRO A 88 -11.05 4.77 -7.70
C PRO A 88 -11.39 4.49 -9.17
N ILE A 89 -12.30 3.54 -9.39
CA ILE A 89 -12.90 3.24 -10.68
C ILE A 89 -14.15 4.11 -10.85
N GLY A 90 -14.34 4.66 -12.04
CA GLY A 90 -15.54 5.42 -12.40
C GLY A 90 -16.75 4.51 -12.62
N ARG A 91 -17.95 5.10 -12.77
CA ARG A 91 -19.21 4.36 -13.05
C ARG A 91 -19.13 3.52 -14.34
N ASN A 92 -18.29 3.92 -15.30
CA ASN A 92 -18.05 3.22 -16.56
C ASN A 92 -16.93 2.16 -16.45
N LEU A 93 -16.60 1.71 -15.25
CA LEU A 93 -15.50 0.78 -14.92
C LEU A 93 -14.11 1.23 -15.39
N LYS A 94 -13.97 2.48 -15.85
CA LYS A 94 -12.66 3.04 -16.22
C LYS A 94 -12.01 3.69 -14.99
N PRO A 95 -10.68 3.60 -14.86
CA PRO A 95 -9.96 4.25 -13.75
C PRO A 95 -10.08 5.77 -13.83
N LYS A 96 -10.27 6.41 -12.69
CA LYS A 96 -10.22 7.87 -12.57
C LYS A 96 -8.78 8.37 -12.55
N LEU A 97 -8.03 8.06 -13.60
CA LEU A 97 -6.61 8.42 -13.69
C LEU A 97 -6.38 9.93 -13.66
N LYS A 98 -7.35 10.74 -14.13
CA LYS A 98 -7.26 12.20 -14.16
C LYS A 98 -7.05 12.79 -12.76
N ASP A 99 -7.80 12.32 -11.76
CA ASP A 99 -7.71 12.83 -10.39
C ASP A 99 -6.36 12.44 -9.77
N PHE A 100 -5.91 11.21 -10.02
CA PHE A 100 -4.60 10.74 -9.59
C PHE A 100 -3.45 11.55 -10.21
N ILE A 101 -3.54 11.86 -11.50
CA ILE A 101 -2.56 12.70 -12.20
C ILE A 101 -2.57 14.14 -11.67
N ASN A 102 -3.76 14.71 -11.43
CA ASN A 102 -3.90 16.05 -10.86
C ASN A 102 -3.31 16.14 -9.45
N PHE A 103 -3.43 15.08 -8.66
CA PHE A 103 -2.76 15.00 -7.38
C PHE A 103 -1.23 15.18 -7.53
N PHE A 104 -0.58 14.51 -8.48
CA PHE A 104 0.87 14.68 -8.70
C PHE A 104 1.26 16.06 -9.22
N LYS A 105 0.39 16.72 -10.01
CA LYS A 105 0.61 18.12 -10.39
C LYS A 105 0.62 19.06 -9.19
N ASN A 106 -0.28 18.82 -8.22
CA ASN A 106 -0.31 19.59 -6.98
C ASN A 106 0.88 19.24 -6.08
N LEU A 107 1.15 17.95 -5.89
CA LEU A 107 2.25 17.45 -5.07
C LEU A 107 3.60 18.06 -5.49
N LYS A 108 3.83 18.21 -6.80
CA LYS A 108 5.05 18.81 -7.35
C LYS A 108 5.40 20.17 -6.76
N LYS A 109 4.41 20.97 -6.37
CA LYS A 109 4.60 22.32 -5.80
C LYS A 109 5.25 22.27 -4.40
N HIS A 110 5.22 21.10 -3.77
CA HIS A 110 5.72 20.84 -2.40
C HIS A 110 6.99 19.98 -2.37
N LEU A 111 7.52 19.63 -3.56
CA LEU A 111 8.70 18.76 -3.68
C LEU A 111 9.94 19.56 -4.08
N ASP A 112 11.09 19.09 -3.59
CA ASP A 112 12.42 19.50 -4.04
C ASP A 112 13.21 18.30 -4.62
N LYS A 113 14.45 18.56 -5.08
CA LYS A 113 15.32 17.55 -5.68
C LYS A 113 15.80 16.44 -4.73
N ASN A 114 15.63 16.62 -3.42
CA ASN A 114 16.10 15.66 -2.41
C ASN A 114 15.03 14.64 -2.01
N HIS A 115 13.77 14.91 -2.37
CA HIS A 115 12.67 14.00 -2.08
C HIS A 115 12.76 12.72 -2.93
N ILE A 116 12.52 11.59 -2.28
CA ILE A 116 12.33 10.28 -2.91
C ILE A 116 10.86 9.93 -2.79
N ILE A 117 10.21 9.78 -3.93
CA ILE A 117 8.78 9.46 -4.01
C ILE A 117 8.62 7.95 -4.09
N VAL A 118 7.83 7.38 -3.20
CA VAL A 118 7.51 5.95 -3.18
C VAL A 118 6.03 5.77 -3.45
N VAL A 119 5.68 5.25 -4.62
CA VAL A 119 4.29 5.02 -5.01
C VAL A 119 3.90 3.60 -4.61
N ARG A 120 2.83 3.49 -3.79
CA ARG A 120 2.26 2.20 -3.35
C ARG A 120 0.86 1.95 -3.89
N SER A 121 0.20 2.99 -4.40
CA SER A 121 -1.13 2.89 -5.00
C SER A 121 -1.16 1.89 -6.15
N SER A 122 -2.29 1.18 -6.34
CA SER A 122 -2.50 0.36 -7.53
C SER A 122 -2.67 1.26 -8.75
N ILE A 123 -1.85 1.06 -9.76
CA ILE A 123 -1.78 1.93 -10.93
C ILE A 123 -1.77 1.12 -12.22
N TYR A 124 -2.11 1.77 -13.33
CA TYR A 124 -2.07 1.18 -14.67
C TYR A 124 -0.66 1.16 -15.24
N PRO A 125 -0.37 0.22 -16.15
CA PRO A 125 0.90 0.18 -16.86
C PRO A 125 1.24 1.50 -17.54
N GLY A 126 2.48 1.95 -17.35
CA GLY A 126 2.99 3.23 -17.85
C GLY A 126 2.65 4.45 -16.97
N THR A 127 1.99 4.27 -15.82
CA THR A 127 1.64 5.39 -14.92
C THR A 127 2.87 5.97 -14.25
N ILE A 128 3.86 5.18 -13.84
CA ILE A 128 5.11 5.70 -13.26
C ILE A 128 5.83 6.63 -14.24
N ASN A 129 5.91 6.26 -15.52
CA ASN A 129 6.51 7.12 -16.54
C ASN A 129 5.78 8.47 -16.67
N LYS A 130 4.45 8.49 -16.56
CA LYS A 130 3.67 9.73 -16.54
C LYS A 130 3.95 10.57 -15.30
N ILE A 131 4.05 9.94 -14.12
CA ILE A 131 4.39 10.61 -12.87
C ILE A 131 5.77 11.26 -12.97
N GLU A 132 6.78 10.55 -13.44
CA GLU A 132 8.14 11.09 -13.62
C GLU A 132 8.16 12.31 -14.55
N LYS A 133 7.40 12.26 -15.67
CA LYS A 133 7.26 13.41 -16.58
C LYS A 133 6.60 14.61 -15.88
N ILE A 134 5.54 14.41 -15.09
CA ILE A 134 4.85 15.46 -14.35
C ILE A 134 5.76 16.08 -13.30
N LEU A 135 6.43 15.26 -12.52
CA LEU A 135 7.33 15.71 -11.47
C LEU A 135 8.63 16.31 -12.02
N LYS A 136 8.95 16.06 -13.28
CA LYS A 136 10.26 16.36 -13.90
C LYS A 136 11.40 15.77 -13.06
N SER A 137 11.20 14.56 -12.53
CA SER A 137 12.14 13.88 -11.64
C SER A 137 12.09 12.37 -11.86
N LYS A 138 13.26 11.75 -11.80
CA LYS A 138 13.45 10.29 -11.80
C LYS A 138 13.55 9.71 -10.38
N ASN A 139 13.35 10.52 -9.33
CA ASN A 139 13.40 10.09 -7.94
C ASN A 139 12.09 9.41 -7.52
N VAL A 140 11.62 8.47 -8.35
CA VAL A 140 10.38 7.73 -8.15
C VAL A 140 10.69 6.25 -8.03
N ILE A 141 10.12 5.61 -7.01
CA ILE A 141 10.18 4.17 -6.77
C ILE A 141 8.74 3.66 -6.75
N TYR A 142 8.47 2.60 -7.46
CA TYR A 142 7.20 1.89 -7.37
C TYR A 142 7.34 0.68 -6.46
N CYS A 143 6.49 0.62 -5.44
CA CYS A 143 6.46 -0.46 -4.45
C CYS A 143 5.00 -0.90 -4.25
N PRO A 144 4.42 -1.69 -5.16
CA PRO A 144 3.00 -2.07 -5.08
C PRO A 144 2.67 -2.79 -3.78
N GLU A 145 1.50 -2.45 -3.21
CA GLU A 145 1.01 -3.08 -2.00
C GLU A 145 0.20 -4.35 -2.29
N ARG A 146 0.40 -5.42 -1.50
CA ARG A 146 -0.27 -6.71 -1.64
C ARG A 146 -0.90 -7.22 -0.35
N ILE A 147 -0.88 -6.43 0.72
CA ILE A 147 -1.45 -6.79 2.03
C ILE A 147 -2.98 -6.90 2.00
N VAL A 148 -3.52 -7.65 2.96
CA VAL A 148 -4.95 -7.74 3.25
C VAL A 148 -5.30 -6.85 4.45
N GLN A 149 -6.43 -6.15 4.37
CA GLN A 149 -6.94 -5.30 5.45
C GLN A 149 -7.18 -6.12 6.73
N GLY A 150 -6.84 -5.53 7.87
CA GLY A 150 -6.96 -6.14 9.20
C GLY A 150 -5.78 -7.02 9.60
N LYS A 151 -4.90 -7.44 8.65
CA LYS A 151 -3.70 -8.24 8.90
C LYS A 151 -2.43 -7.60 8.33
N ALA A 152 -2.49 -6.33 7.97
CA ALA A 152 -1.44 -5.62 7.25
C ALA A 152 -0.10 -5.64 8.01
N LEU A 153 -0.10 -5.40 9.31
CA LEU A 153 1.12 -5.41 10.14
C LEU A 153 1.83 -6.77 10.16
N GLN A 154 1.07 -7.86 10.09
CA GLN A 154 1.62 -9.22 10.03
C GLN A 154 2.15 -9.52 8.63
N GLU A 155 1.38 -9.16 7.60
CA GLU A 155 1.73 -9.44 6.20
C GLU A 155 2.89 -8.60 5.69
N LEU A 156 3.05 -7.37 6.13
CA LEU A 156 4.24 -6.55 5.84
C LEU A 156 5.54 -7.26 6.22
N LYS A 157 5.52 -8.07 7.30
CA LYS A 157 6.69 -8.83 7.74
C LYS A 157 6.91 -10.11 6.96
N LYS A 158 5.83 -10.74 6.47
CA LYS A 158 5.86 -12.06 5.82
C LYS A 158 6.04 -11.97 4.31
N LEU A 159 5.33 -11.03 3.67
CA LEU A 159 5.30 -10.95 2.22
C LEU A 159 6.58 -10.31 1.66
N PRO A 160 7.11 -10.85 0.56
CA PRO A 160 8.16 -10.17 -0.19
C PRO A 160 7.67 -8.83 -0.71
N GLN A 161 8.50 -7.80 -0.61
CA GLN A 161 8.22 -6.49 -1.15
C GLN A 161 8.85 -6.34 -2.53
N ILE A 162 8.02 -6.02 -3.52
CA ILE A 162 8.46 -5.68 -4.87
C ILE A 162 8.89 -4.21 -4.87
N ILE A 163 10.03 -3.93 -5.49
CA ILE A 163 10.51 -2.57 -5.74
C ILE A 163 10.97 -2.42 -7.20
N ALA A 164 10.62 -1.29 -7.80
CA ALA A 164 11.00 -0.95 -9.16
C ALA A 164 11.28 0.54 -9.30
N SER A 165 12.21 0.91 -10.17
CA SER A 165 12.49 2.32 -10.51
C SER A 165 13.17 2.39 -11.87
N ASN A 166 12.85 3.42 -12.66
CA ASN A 166 13.58 3.73 -13.90
C ASN A 166 15.00 4.27 -13.64
N ASN A 167 15.28 4.72 -12.42
CA ASN A 167 16.61 5.10 -11.98
C ASN A 167 17.14 4.07 -10.98
N LYS A 168 18.06 3.21 -11.43
CA LYS A 168 18.66 2.15 -10.59
C LYS A 168 19.24 2.66 -9.27
N LYS A 169 19.76 3.89 -9.22
CA LYS A 169 20.27 4.50 -7.98
C LYS A 169 19.20 4.62 -6.89
N ASN A 170 17.94 4.78 -7.27
CA ASN A 170 16.84 4.87 -6.30
C ASN A 170 16.48 3.52 -5.66
N LEU A 171 16.80 2.39 -6.28
CA LEU A 171 16.55 1.07 -5.70
C LEU A 171 17.25 0.91 -4.34
N ILE A 172 18.40 1.57 -4.13
CA ILE A 172 19.09 1.61 -2.82
C ILE A 172 18.17 2.20 -1.75
N HIS A 173 17.41 3.25 -2.07
CA HIS A 173 16.45 3.85 -1.15
C HIS A 173 15.26 2.93 -0.86
N GLY A 174 14.74 2.26 -1.89
CA GLY A 174 13.68 1.26 -1.74
C GLY A 174 14.12 0.09 -0.84
N LYS A 175 15.30 -0.48 -1.13
CA LYS A 175 15.93 -1.52 -0.29
C LYS A 175 16.08 -1.03 1.16
N TYR A 176 16.66 0.16 1.35
CA TYR A 176 16.89 0.72 2.68
C TYR A 176 15.60 0.83 3.52
N LEU A 177 14.48 1.26 2.90
CA LEU A 177 13.20 1.38 3.59
C LEU A 177 12.60 0.01 3.89
N PHE A 178 12.42 -0.80 2.86
CA PHE A 178 11.57 -1.99 2.93
C PHE A 178 12.27 -3.21 3.51
N SER A 179 13.60 -3.34 3.42
CA SER A 179 14.34 -4.41 4.10
C SER A 179 14.17 -4.41 5.63
N LYS A 180 13.72 -3.30 6.21
CA LYS A 180 13.48 -3.20 7.64
C LYS A 180 12.12 -3.77 8.06
N ILE A 181 11.17 -3.88 7.13
CA ILE A 181 9.79 -4.26 7.45
C ILE A 181 9.30 -5.49 6.67
N ALA A 182 9.95 -5.86 5.59
CA ALA A 182 9.60 -7.02 4.75
C ALA A 182 10.61 -8.15 4.91
N SER A 183 10.18 -9.40 4.68
CA SER A 183 11.03 -10.59 4.75
C SER A 183 12.06 -10.67 3.62
N LYS A 184 11.68 -10.19 2.43
CA LYS A 184 12.49 -10.27 1.20
C LYS A 184 12.18 -9.06 0.31
N ILE A 185 13.18 -8.60 -0.43
CA ILE A 185 13.03 -7.59 -1.47
C ILE A 185 13.19 -8.25 -2.83
N ILE A 186 12.26 -7.97 -3.74
CA ILE A 186 12.31 -8.41 -5.13
C ILE A 186 12.40 -7.17 -6.01
N GLU A 187 13.50 -7.05 -6.74
CA GLU A 187 13.70 -6.00 -7.74
C GLU A 187 13.20 -6.45 -9.09
N THR A 188 12.52 -5.55 -9.79
CA THR A 188 12.05 -5.81 -11.15
C THR A 188 11.95 -4.50 -11.94
N SER A 189 11.59 -4.56 -13.21
CA SER A 189 11.30 -3.37 -14.00
C SER A 189 9.99 -2.72 -13.57
N VAL A 190 9.85 -1.42 -13.87
CA VAL A 190 8.64 -0.67 -13.51
C VAL A 190 7.40 -1.29 -14.13
N ILE A 191 7.46 -1.66 -15.40
CA ILE A 191 6.32 -2.24 -16.12
C ILE A 191 5.92 -3.60 -15.55
N GLU A 192 6.87 -4.44 -15.20
CA GLU A 192 6.61 -5.73 -14.54
C GLU A 192 5.95 -5.52 -13.18
N ALA A 193 6.44 -4.59 -12.35
CA ALA A 193 5.84 -4.30 -11.05
C ALA A 193 4.39 -3.81 -11.18
N GLU A 194 4.08 -2.95 -12.18
CA GLU A 194 2.73 -2.48 -12.47
C GLU A 194 1.82 -3.66 -12.88
N LEU A 195 2.28 -4.55 -13.75
CA LEU A 195 1.53 -5.73 -14.21
C LEU A 195 1.36 -6.77 -13.10
N ILE A 196 2.40 -7.08 -12.32
CA ILE A 196 2.34 -8.05 -11.21
C ILE A 196 1.21 -7.68 -10.24
N LYS A 197 1.09 -6.38 -9.91
CA LYS A 197 0.01 -5.92 -9.02
C LYS A 197 -1.38 -6.16 -9.61
N LEU A 198 -1.57 -5.84 -10.88
CA LEU A 198 -2.85 -6.02 -11.57
C LEU A 198 -3.19 -7.50 -11.73
N PHE A 199 -2.23 -8.31 -12.15
CA PHE A 199 -2.43 -9.76 -12.32
C PHE A 199 -2.74 -10.45 -10.99
N SER A 200 -2.04 -10.09 -9.91
CA SER A 200 -2.34 -10.61 -8.58
C SER A 200 -3.77 -10.29 -8.12
N ASN A 201 -4.24 -9.07 -8.42
CA ASN A 201 -5.61 -8.69 -8.11
C ASN A 201 -6.62 -9.44 -8.98
N ALA A 202 -6.40 -9.51 -10.30
CA ALA A 202 -7.27 -10.21 -11.25
C ALA A 202 -7.39 -11.69 -10.90
N ASN A 203 -6.27 -12.37 -10.65
CA ASN A 203 -6.26 -13.79 -10.25
C ASN A 203 -7.10 -14.02 -8.98
N ARG A 204 -6.94 -13.16 -7.96
CA ARG A 204 -7.75 -13.25 -6.75
C ARG A 204 -9.25 -13.08 -7.01
N TYR A 205 -9.65 -12.13 -7.88
CA TYR A 205 -11.04 -11.93 -8.25
C TYR A 205 -11.63 -13.13 -8.99
N ILE A 206 -10.87 -13.71 -9.92
CA ILE A 206 -11.29 -14.92 -10.67
C ILE A 206 -11.51 -16.07 -9.68
N ASN A 207 -10.56 -16.30 -8.77
CA ASN A 207 -10.69 -17.38 -7.77
C ASN A 207 -11.87 -17.17 -6.83
N PHE A 208 -12.16 -15.93 -6.40
CA PHE A 208 -13.36 -15.63 -5.62
C PHE A 208 -14.64 -15.87 -6.41
N SER A 209 -14.67 -15.49 -7.70
CA SER A 209 -15.84 -15.73 -8.56
C SER A 209 -16.12 -17.23 -8.72
N ILE A 210 -15.07 -18.03 -8.95
CA ILE A 210 -15.18 -19.49 -9.04
C ILE A 210 -15.70 -20.07 -7.72
N ALA A 211 -15.09 -19.68 -6.59
CA ALA A 211 -15.52 -20.16 -5.28
C ALA A 211 -16.98 -19.80 -4.96
N ASN A 212 -17.42 -18.60 -5.33
CA ASN A 212 -18.80 -18.18 -5.17
C ASN A 212 -19.78 -19.00 -6.04
N GLN A 213 -19.39 -19.32 -7.28
CA GLN A 213 -20.23 -20.19 -8.13
C GLN A 213 -20.35 -21.60 -7.54
N PHE A 214 -19.27 -22.18 -7.06
CA PHE A 214 -19.30 -23.50 -6.40
C PHE A 214 -20.13 -23.47 -5.12
N TYR A 215 -20.02 -22.41 -4.32
CA TYR A 215 -20.85 -22.19 -3.16
C TYR A 215 -22.36 -22.19 -3.53
N LEU A 216 -22.76 -21.40 -4.53
CA LEU A 216 -24.14 -21.31 -4.97
C LEU A 216 -24.68 -22.65 -5.50
N MET A 217 -23.87 -23.44 -6.21
CA MET A 217 -24.24 -24.78 -6.66
C MET A 217 -24.48 -25.72 -5.48
N CYS A 218 -23.68 -25.63 -4.42
CA CYS A 218 -23.88 -26.45 -3.21
C CYS A 218 -25.12 -26.02 -2.45
N GLU A 219 -25.35 -24.72 -2.25
CA GLU A 219 -26.56 -24.20 -1.60
C GLU A 219 -27.82 -24.65 -2.29
N ASN A 220 -27.89 -24.56 -3.62
CA ASN A 220 -29.04 -25.02 -4.41
C ASN A 220 -29.34 -26.52 -4.28
N LYS A 221 -28.39 -27.32 -3.81
CA LYS A 221 -28.49 -28.75 -3.58
C LYS A 221 -28.56 -29.13 -2.09
N GLY A 222 -28.60 -28.17 -1.18
CA GLY A 222 -28.54 -28.41 0.27
C GLY A 222 -27.23 -29.05 0.75
N LEU A 223 -26.13 -28.83 0.04
CA LEU A 223 -24.82 -29.43 0.34
C LEU A 223 -23.90 -28.46 1.09
N ASN A 224 -23.04 -29.02 1.94
CA ASN A 224 -22.04 -28.22 2.66
C ASN A 224 -20.81 -27.96 1.80
N PHE A 225 -20.73 -26.73 1.27
CA PHE A 225 -19.58 -26.31 0.44
C PHE A 225 -18.24 -26.42 1.15
N SER A 226 -18.14 -26.09 2.44
CA SER A 226 -16.87 -26.16 3.17
C SER A 226 -16.35 -27.60 3.25
N ARG A 227 -17.25 -28.58 3.46
CA ARG A 227 -16.89 -29.99 3.44
C ARG A 227 -16.38 -30.43 2.07
N ILE A 228 -17.08 -30.07 1.00
CA ILE A 228 -16.70 -30.40 -0.37
C ILE A 228 -15.35 -29.79 -0.70
N ARG A 229 -15.15 -28.52 -0.38
CA ARG A 229 -13.87 -27.80 -0.59
C ARG A 229 -12.71 -28.47 0.13
N ASN A 230 -12.89 -28.84 1.39
CA ASN A 230 -11.84 -29.51 2.16
C ASN A 230 -11.44 -30.84 1.53
N ILE A 231 -12.43 -31.67 1.09
CA ILE A 231 -12.18 -32.93 0.40
C ILE A 231 -11.46 -32.70 -0.94
N MET A 232 -11.88 -31.68 -1.71
CA MET A 232 -11.21 -31.33 -2.97
C MET A 232 -9.74 -30.94 -2.81
N GLN A 233 -9.38 -30.37 -1.67
CA GLN A 233 -8.00 -29.90 -1.40
C GLN A 233 -7.14 -30.98 -0.72
N ASP A 234 -7.74 -32.00 -0.16
CA ASP A 234 -7.05 -33.05 0.62
C ASP A 234 -6.20 -33.94 -0.30
N GLY A 235 -4.89 -33.84 -0.19
CA GLY A 235 -3.91 -34.59 -0.97
C GLY A 235 -3.89 -34.28 -2.49
N TYR A 236 -4.64 -33.26 -2.97
CA TYR A 236 -4.69 -32.90 -4.37
C TYR A 236 -4.02 -31.55 -4.65
N GLU A 237 -2.70 -31.59 -4.89
CA GLU A 237 -1.86 -30.38 -5.03
C GLU A 237 -2.32 -29.40 -6.10
N ARG A 238 -3.01 -29.87 -7.16
CA ARG A 238 -3.52 -29.00 -8.23
C ARG A 238 -4.60 -28.00 -7.78
N ASN A 239 -5.22 -28.23 -6.61
CA ASN A 239 -6.27 -27.38 -6.03
C ASN A 239 -5.75 -26.49 -4.88
N LEU A 240 -4.44 -26.49 -4.62
CA LEU A 240 -3.82 -25.72 -3.52
C LEU A 240 -3.46 -24.27 -3.89
N ASN A 241 -3.73 -23.83 -5.13
CA ASN A 241 -3.43 -22.48 -5.61
C ASN A 241 -4.64 -21.55 -5.56
#